data_693d927c0dba1822f31dc44fa8370613
#
_entry.id   693d927c0dba1822f31dc44fa8370613
#
_cell.length_a   1.000
_cell.length_b   1.000
_cell.length_c   1.000
_cell.angle_alpha   90.00
_cell.angle_beta   90.00
_cell.angle_gamma   90.00
#
_symmetry.space_group_name_H-M   'P 1'
#
loop_
_entity.id
_entity.type
_entity.pdbx_description
1 polymer ?
#
loop_
_entity_poly.entity_id
_entity_poly.type
_entity_poly.pdbx_seq_one_letter_code
_entity_poly.pdbx_strand_id
1 'polypeptide(L)'
;MCRLFSRIHSSGSDGIVHYYCISENTYDEALDIFVRVNSTGRKLSKSDLLFSTLIDGWKEGKENIENTLKSANSKGDSFSFSRDYLMRLLLVLADAPTNLKIESFDKKTIQKIRDDWENLSKAFINMVETLVSIGLSDGFLTSYNATMPIVYFIYKGGKINSEGAKKEIRKFLSISMAKRLFGVASNDALRSTRAALQSYDCKKNPFVLSIFDSVTLTGNRTFKVEETDIDYWLDNYTIGPNTYIILSLLYPTLKLSQESFHQDHCHPHVSFDDKPISSLGLSEETVREWQYKRNLLPNLQFLEGRENESKNKTPLKDWIADGNTIKFLPSGVSLELKDFDVFFTERRKLIRGELIRIFNIKITTE
;
A
#
# COMPACT_ATOMS: atom_id res chain seq x y z
N MET A 1 -33.08 -2.61 -46.40
CA MET A 1 -31.79 -3.32 -46.53
C MET A 1 -30.81 -2.65 -47.48
N CYS A 2 -31.22 -2.29 -48.73
CA CYS A 2 -30.31 -1.66 -49.71
C CYS A 2 -29.61 -0.33 -49.24
N ARG A 3 -30.30 0.55 -48.48
CA ARG A 3 -29.70 1.82 -47.99
C ARG A 3 -28.58 1.59 -46.94
N LEU A 4 -28.66 0.53 -46.13
CA LEU A 4 -27.64 0.20 -45.18
C LEU A 4 -26.42 -0.40 -45.87
N PHE A 5 -26.65 -1.28 -46.84
CA PHE A 5 -25.59 -1.92 -47.63
C PHE A 5 -24.80 -0.91 -48.46
N SER A 6 -25.48 0.05 -49.15
CA SER A 6 -24.80 1.09 -49.92
C SER A 6 -24.02 2.08 -49.04
N ARG A 7 -24.46 2.34 -47.79
CA ARG A 7 -23.72 3.17 -46.83
C ARG A 7 -22.51 2.50 -46.28
N ILE A 8 -22.53 1.18 -46.11
CA ILE A 8 -21.37 0.40 -45.58
C ILE A 8 -20.32 0.18 -46.68
N HIS A 9 -20.73 0.07 -47.95
CA HIS A 9 -19.86 -0.27 -49.07
C HIS A 9 -19.60 0.88 -50.05
N SER A 10 -19.96 2.14 -49.72
CA SER A 10 -19.61 3.28 -50.56
C SER A 10 -18.12 3.57 -50.53
N SER A 11 -17.47 3.51 -51.68
CA SER A 11 -16.06 3.87 -51.89
C SER A 11 -15.92 5.39 -52.08
N GLY A 12 -15.88 6.14 -50.99
CA GLY A 12 -15.68 7.59 -51.03
C GLY A 12 -15.49 8.19 -49.66
N SER A 13 -15.22 9.51 -49.61
CA SER A 13 -14.99 10.25 -48.33
C SER A 13 -16.15 10.20 -47.33
N ASP A 14 -17.32 9.71 -47.75
CA ASP A 14 -18.53 9.58 -46.95
C ASP A 14 -18.79 8.14 -46.43
N GLY A 15 -17.77 7.29 -46.43
CA GLY A 15 -17.86 5.94 -45.90
C GLY A 15 -18.16 5.95 -44.39
N ILE A 16 -19.18 5.15 -43.98
CA ILE A 16 -19.52 5.01 -42.54
C ILE A 16 -18.50 4.17 -41.80
N VAL A 17 -17.72 3.34 -42.50
CA VAL A 17 -16.67 2.52 -41.92
C VAL A 17 -15.33 2.96 -42.46
N HIS A 18 -14.53 3.52 -41.57
CA HIS A 18 -13.12 3.84 -41.85
C HIS A 18 -12.23 2.74 -41.24
N TYR A 19 -11.26 2.26 -42.02
CA TYR A 19 -10.24 1.33 -41.50
C TYR A 19 -8.83 1.81 -41.81
N TYR A 20 -7.92 1.50 -40.93
CA TYR A 20 -6.51 1.78 -41.09
C TYR A 20 -5.75 0.45 -41.15
N CYS A 21 -4.99 0.22 -42.22
CA CYS A 21 -4.05 -0.88 -42.28
C CYS A 21 -2.77 -0.52 -41.55
N ILE A 22 -2.37 -1.34 -40.58
CA ILE A 22 -1.12 -1.23 -39.86
C ILE A 22 -0.25 -2.39 -40.33
N SER A 23 0.88 -2.09 -40.95
CA SER A 23 1.89 -3.05 -41.37
C SER A 23 3.10 -2.95 -40.44
N GLU A 24 3.66 -4.10 -40.04
CA GLU A 24 4.92 -4.23 -39.30
C GLU A 24 4.94 -3.72 -37.84
N ASN A 25 3.79 -3.63 -37.18
CA ASN A 25 3.72 -3.25 -35.77
C ASN A 25 3.60 -4.47 -34.85
N THR A 26 4.13 -4.30 -33.61
CA THR A 26 3.90 -5.27 -32.54
C THR A 26 2.43 -5.30 -32.14
N TYR A 27 1.98 -6.38 -31.52
CA TYR A 27 0.61 -6.51 -31.04
C TYR A 27 0.25 -5.42 -30.01
N ASP A 28 1.20 -5.01 -29.16
CA ASP A 28 1.02 -3.91 -28.19
C ASP A 28 0.81 -2.56 -28.89
N GLU A 29 1.54 -2.27 -29.97
CA GLU A 29 1.35 -1.03 -30.75
C GLU A 29 0.02 -1.00 -31.47
N ALA A 30 -0.39 -2.13 -32.06
CA ALA A 30 -1.72 -2.27 -32.68
C ALA A 30 -2.82 -2.05 -31.64
N LEU A 31 -2.65 -2.56 -30.42
CA LEU A 31 -3.55 -2.36 -29.29
C LEU A 31 -3.63 -0.90 -28.85
N ASP A 32 -2.50 -0.22 -28.72
CA ASP A 32 -2.46 1.21 -28.35
C ASP A 32 -3.15 2.07 -29.42
N ILE A 33 -2.97 1.76 -30.69
CA ILE A 33 -3.67 2.42 -31.80
C ILE A 33 -5.18 2.16 -31.73
N PHE A 34 -5.58 0.89 -31.49
CA PHE A 34 -6.98 0.53 -31.33
C PHE A 34 -7.65 1.30 -30.18
N VAL A 35 -6.99 1.42 -29.02
CA VAL A 35 -7.48 2.18 -27.86
C VAL A 35 -7.63 3.68 -28.21
N ARG A 36 -6.67 4.27 -28.93
CA ARG A 36 -6.71 5.68 -29.34
C ARG A 36 -7.84 5.96 -30.34
N VAL A 37 -8.02 5.09 -31.34
CA VAL A 37 -9.06 5.23 -32.35
C VAL A 37 -10.46 5.09 -31.74
N ASN A 38 -10.64 4.22 -30.74
CA ASN A 38 -11.90 4.06 -30.02
C ASN A 38 -12.13 5.09 -28.90
N SER A 39 -11.37 6.19 -28.87
CA SER A 39 -11.50 7.24 -27.84
C SER A 39 -12.79 8.07 -27.91
N THR A 40 -13.52 7.99 -29.03
CA THR A 40 -14.82 8.65 -29.25
C THR A 40 -15.95 7.63 -29.10
N GLY A 41 -16.42 7.41 -27.87
CA GLY A 41 -17.49 6.46 -27.56
C GLY A 41 -17.28 5.80 -26.20
N ARG A 42 -17.79 4.58 -26.00
CA ARG A 42 -17.48 3.77 -24.81
C ARG A 42 -16.02 3.31 -24.93
N LYS A 43 -15.15 4.00 -24.19
CA LYS A 43 -13.70 3.73 -24.22
C LYS A 43 -13.42 2.29 -23.76
N LEU A 44 -12.90 1.47 -24.66
CA LEU A 44 -12.24 0.22 -24.29
C LEU A 44 -10.84 0.57 -23.75
N SER A 45 -10.58 0.23 -22.51
CA SER A 45 -9.25 0.39 -21.92
C SER A 45 -8.35 -0.77 -22.34
N LYS A 46 -7.03 -0.57 -22.29
CA LYS A 46 -6.05 -1.66 -22.44
C LYS A 46 -6.34 -2.80 -21.45
N SER A 47 -6.79 -2.47 -20.24
CA SER A 47 -7.21 -3.42 -19.22
C SER A 47 -8.39 -4.29 -19.66
N ASP A 48 -9.42 -3.72 -20.32
CA ASP A 48 -10.57 -4.48 -20.79
C ASP A 48 -10.18 -5.51 -21.87
N LEU A 49 -9.23 -5.16 -22.73
CA LEU A 49 -8.72 -6.08 -23.75
C LEU A 49 -7.87 -7.20 -23.16
N LEU A 50 -6.97 -6.89 -22.20
CA LEU A 50 -6.21 -7.90 -21.47
C LEU A 50 -7.15 -8.84 -20.71
N PHE A 51 -8.19 -8.30 -20.10
CA PHE A 51 -9.20 -9.10 -19.42
C PHE A 51 -9.95 -10.01 -20.39
N SER A 52 -10.37 -9.50 -21.56
CA SER A 52 -10.99 -10.32 -22.60
C SER A 52 -10.09 -11.45 -23.07
N THR A 53 -8.78 -11.18 -23.21
CA THR A 53 -7.79 -12.21 -23.57
C THR A 53 -7.69 -13.31 -22.50
N LEU A 54 -7.67 -12.91 -21.21
CA LEU A 54 -7.59 -13.86 -20.10
C LEU A 54 -8.81 -14.78 -20.02
N ILE A 55 -10.01 -14.24 -20.26
CA ILE A 55 -11.26 -15.01 -20.16
C ILE A 55 -11.64 -15.70 -21.47
N ASP A 56 -10.91 -15.48 -22.56
CA ASP A 56 -11.19 -16.13 -23.82
C ASP A 56 -11.12 -17.67 -23.69
N GLY A 57 -12.20 -18.33 -24.09
CA GLY A 57 -12.35 -19.78 -23.92
C GLY A 57 -12.51 -20.27 -22.48
N TRP A 58 -12.60 -19.37 -21.48
CA TRP A 58 -12.91 -19.69 -20.07
C TRP A 58 -14.32 -19.23 -19.70
N LYS A 59 -15.30 -20.11 -19.88
CA LYS A 59 -16.73 -19.81 -19.76
C LYS A 59 -17.10 -19.12 -18.43
N GLU A 60 -16.55 -19.57 -17.31
CA GLU A 60 -16.84 -19.05 -15.97
C GLU A 60 -15.82 -17.97 -15.53
N GLY A 61 -14.83 -17.65 -16.36
CA GLY A 61 -13.69 -16.81 -15.97
C GLY A 61 -14.07 -15.42 -15.50
N LYS A 62 -14.99 -14.77 -16.21
CA LYS A 62 -15.49 -13.45 -15.86
C LYS A 62 -16.16 -13.46 -14.48
N GLU A 63 -17.11 -14.37 -14.27
CA GLU A 63 -17.86 -14.50 -13.04
C GLU A 63 -16.95 -14.85 -11.86
N ASN A 64 -16.04 -15.78 -12.04
CA ASN A 64 -15.06 -16.20 -11.04
C ASN A 64 -14.18 -15.02 -10.58
N ILE A 65 -13.66 -14.22 -11.50
CA ILE A 65 -12.82 -13.06 -11.21
C ILE A 65 -13.63 -11.99 -10.48
N GLU A 66 -14.83 -11.64 -10.99
CA GLU A 66 -15.69 -10.62 -10.40
C GLU A 66 -16.17 -11.00 -8.98
N ASN A 67 -16.58 -12.26 -8.78
CA ASN A 67 -16.99 -12.77 -7.48
C ASN A 67 -15.82 -12.80 -6.48
N THR A 68 -14.64 -13.18 -6.91
CA THR A 68 -13.44 -13.19 -6.05
C THR A 68 -13.07 -11.77 -5.63
N LEU A 69 -13.07 -10.79 -6.55
CA LEU A 69 -12.85 -9.38 -6.23
C LEU A 69 -13.92 -8.83 -5.29
N LYS A 70 -15.19 -9.13 -5.54
CA LYS A 70 -16.30 -8.72 -4.68
C LYS A 70 -16.12 -9.28 -3.26
N SER A 71 -15.78 -10.56 -3.14
CA SER A 71 -15.53 -11.21 -1.84
C SER A 71 -14.34 -10.59 -1.12
N ALA A 72 -13.22 -10.35 -1.82
CA ALA A 72 -12.04 -9.72 -1.23
C ALA A 72 -12.33 -8.28 -0.76
N ASN A 73 -12.99 -7.50 -1.61
CA ASN A 73 -13.28 -6.09 -1.33
C ASN A 73 -14.34 -5.88 -0.25
N SER A 74 -15.16 -6.88 0.06
CA SER A 74 -16.15 -6.80 1.14
C SER A 74 -15.63 -7.20 2.52
N LYS A 75 -14.35 -7.59 2.65
CA LYS A 75 -13.77 -7.98 3.93
C LYS A 75 -13.38 -6.76 4.77
N GLY A 76 -13.50 -6.88 6.10
CA GLY A 76 -13.17 -5.80 7.05
C GLY A 76 -13.94 -4.51 6.74
N ASP A 77 -13.24 -3.37 6.71
CA ASP A 77 -13.79 -2.05 6.37
C ASP A 77 -13.90 -1.81 4.85
N SER A 78 -13.82 -2.86 4.06
CA SER A 78 -13.69 -2.86 2.62
C SER A 78 -12.27 -2.60 2.12
N PHE A 79 -11.98 -3.14 0.93
CA PHE A 79 -10.76 -2.89 0.17
C PHE A 79 -11.14 -2.46 -1.25
N SER A 80 -10.16 -1.95 -2.00
CA SER A 80 -10.35 -1.46 -3.37
C SER A 80 -9.45 -2.18 -4.38
N PHE A 81 -9.28 -3.52 -4.21
CA PHE A 81 -8.55 -4.32 -5.19
C PHE A 81 -9.20 -4.23 -6.56
N SER A 82 -8.43 -3.82 -7.56
CA SER A 82 -8.91 -3.64 -8.93
C SER A 82 -8.79 -4.94 -9.75
N ARG A 83 -9.45 -4.96 -10.91
CA ARG A 83 -9.27 -6.03 -11.89
C ARG A 83 -7.82 -6.14 -12.37
N ASP A 84 -7.16 -5.01 -12.58
CA ASP A 84 -5.75 -4.95 -12.99
C ASP A 84 -4.81 -5.56 -11.94
N TYR A 85 -5.09 -5.27 -10.66
CA TYR A 85 -4.36 -5.91 -9.57
C TYR A 85 -4.52 -7.43 -9.64
N LEU A 86 -5.75 -7.95 -9.76
CA LEU A 86 -5.97 -9.39 -9.78
C LEU A 86 -5.33 -10.04 -11.03
N MET A 87 -5.45 -9.45 -12.20
CA MET A 87 -4.77 -9.94 -13.41
C MET A 87 -3.26 -10.01 -13.23
N ARG A 88 -2.64 -8.98 -12.65
CA ARG A 88 -1.21 -8.98 -12.34
C ARG A 88 -0.84 -10.03 -11.30
N LEU A 89 -1.65 -10.18 -10.27
CA LEU A 89 -1.47 -11.22 -9.25
C LEU A 89 -1.48 -12.61 -9.90
N LEU A 90 -2.43 -12.89 -10.81
CA LEU A 90 -2.49 -14.17 -11.52
C LEU A 90 -1.23 -14.44 -12.32
N LEU A 91 -0.64 -13.43 -12.98
CA LEU A 91 0.66 -13.58 -13.66
C LEU A 91 1.78 -13.89 -12.67
N VAL A 92 1.81 -13.23 -11.51
CA VAL A 92 2.80 -13.52 -10.45
C VAL A 92 2.67 -14.95 -9.98
N LEU A 93 1.46 -15.43 -9.70
CA LEU A 93 1.19 -16.77 -9.18
C LEU A 93 1.44 -17.86 -10.25
N ALA A 94 1.20 -17.55 -11.52
CA ALA A 94 1.48 -18.42 -12.63
C ALA A 94 2.98 -18.55 -12.99
N ASP A 95 3.85 -17.80 -12.29
CA ASP A 95 5.29 -17.65 -12.61
C ASP A 95 5.56 -17.05 -14.01
N ALA A 96 4.58 -16.28 -14.54
CA ALA A 96 4.65 -15.60 -15.83
C ALA A 96 5.33 -14.21 -15.71
N PRO A 97 5.63 -13.53 -16.84
CA PRO A 97 6.06 -12.13 -16.82
C PRO A 97 5.03 -11.25 -16.13
N THR A 98 5.48 -10.37 -15.20
CA THR A 98 4.60 -9.57 -14.35
C THR A 98 4.01 -8.33 -15.03
N ASN A 99 4.42 -8.05 -16.24
CA ASN A 99 3.91 -6.93 -17.04
C ASN A 99 2.50 -7.26 -17.54
N LEU A 100 1.57 -6.31 -17.37
CA LEU A 100 0.23 -6.41 -17.96
C LEU A 100 0.31 -6.13 -19.46
N LYS A 101 0.67 -7.17 -20.21
CA LYS A 101 0.77 -7.22 -21.66
C LYS A 101 0.08 -8.48 -22.20
N ILE A 102 -0.36 -8.44 -23.44
CA ILE A 102 -1.05 -9.58 -24.05
C ILE A 102 -0.14 -10.80 -24.12
N GLU A 103 1.13 -10.61 -24.45
CA GLU A 103 2.12 -11.68 -24.52
C GLU A 103 2.33 -12.39 -23.17
N SER A 104 2.03 -11.72 -22.06
CA SER A 104 2.09 -12.31 -20.71
C SER A 104 0.95 -13.30 -20.45
N PHE A 105 -0.15 -13.18 -21.19
CA PHE A 105 -1.33 -14.06 -21.15
C PHE A 105 -1.32 -15.05 -22.32
N ASP A 106 -0.19 -15.73 -22.52
CA ASP A 106 -0.11 -16.79 -23.51
C ASP A 106 -1.01 -17.99 -23.13
N LYS A 107 -1.26 -18.87 -24.11
CA LYS A 107 -2.14 -20.03 -23.91
C LYS A 107 -1.73 -20.92 -22.72
N LYS A 108 -0.43 -21.07 -22.48
CA LYS A 108 0.10 -21.85 -21.36
C LYS A 108 -0.18 -21.19 -20.02
N THR A 109 0.04 -19.88 -19.92
CA THR A 109 -0.25 -19.10 -18.73
C THR A 109 -1.74 -19.09 -18.41
N ILE A 110 -2.60 -18.83 -19.41
CA ILE A 110 -4.06 -18.86 -19.24
C ILE A 110 -4.52 -20.26 -18.79
N GLN A 111 -4.02 -21.33 -19.41
CA GLN A 111 -4.38 -22.69 -19.02
C GLN A 111 -3.99 -22.97 -17.57
N LYS A 112 -2.78 -22.60 -17.15
CA LYS A 112 -2.32 -22.75 -15.76
C LYS A 112 -3.20 -22.01 -14.78
N ILE A 113 -3.58 -20.75 -15.09
CA ILE A 113 -4.48 -19.93 -14.25
C ILE A 113 -5.84 -20.61 -14.11
N ARG A 114 -6.40 -21.07 -15.21
CA ARG A 114 -7.70 -21.74 -15.27
C ARG A 114 -7.73 -23.03 -14.47
N ASP A 115 -6.74 -23.89 -14.68
CA ASP A 115 -6.67 -25.21 -14.04
C ASP A 115 -6.45 -25.11 -12.52
N ASP A 116 -5.78 -24.08 -12.06
CA ASP A 116 -5.44 -23.89 -10.65
C ASP A 116 -6.21 -22.74 -9.97
N TRP A 117 -7.29 -22.27 -10.60
CA TRP A 117 -8.07 -21.11 -10.16
C TRP A 117 -8.50 -21.18 -8.69
N GLU A 118 -8.93 -22.35 -8.24
CA GLU A 118 -9.39 -22.54 -6.87
C GLU A 118 -8.29 -22.25 -5.85
N ASN A 119 -7.07 -22.73 -6.08
CA ASN A 119 -5.94 -22.49 -5.19
C ASN A 119 -5.47 -21.02 -5.25
N LEU A 120 -5.46 -20.44 -6.46
CA LEU A 120 -5.08 -19.05 -6.67
C LEU A 120 -6.04 -18.10 -5.94
N SER A 121 -7.35 -18.30 -6.11
CA SER A 121 -8.38 -17.48 -5.46
C SER A 121 -8.40 -17.65 -3.93
N LYS A 122 -8.25 -18.87 -3.43
CA LYS A 122 -8.14 -19.16 -1.98
C LYS A 122 -6.92 -18.47 -1.37
N ALA A 123 -5.76 -18.50 -2.04
CA ALA A 123 -4.56 -17.83 -1.54
C ALA A 123 -4.76 -16.31 -1.43
N PHE A 124 -5.42 -15.71 -2.42
CA PHE A 124 -5.74 -14.28 -2.40
C PHE A 124 -6.71 -13.93 -1.26
N ILE A 125 -7.81 -14.65 -1.11
CA ILE A 125 -8.78 -14.41 -0.03
C ILE A 125 -8.15 -14.61 1.34
N ASN A 126 -7.33 -15.65 1.55
CA ASN A 126 -6.62 -15.90 2.80
C ASN A 126 -5.66 -14.73 3.15
N MET A 127 -4.98 -14.16 2.18
CA MET A 127 -4.18 -12.95 2.41
C MET A 127 -5.05 -11.79 2.89
N VAL A 128 -6.19 -11.52 2.23
CA VAL A 128 -7.08 -10.41 2.63
C VAL A 128 -7.63 -10.64 4.06
N GLU A 129 -8.06 -11.85 4.38
CA GLU A 129 -8.52 -12.21 5.74
C GLU A 129 -7.40 -12.03 6.79
N THR A 130 -6.15 -12.31 6.40
CA THR A 130 -5.01 -12.06 7.27
C THR A 130 -4.78 -10.57 7.49
N LEU A 131 -4.88 -9.71 6.45
CA LEU A 131 -4.81 -8.26 6.61
C LEU A 131 -5.84 -7.77 7.63
N VAL A 132 -7.11 -8.20 7.49
CA VAL A 132 -8.18 -7.87 8.45
C VAL A 132 -7.82 -8.37 9.86
N SER A 133 -7.33 -9.61 9.99
CA SER A 133 -7.01 -10.21 11.30
C SER A 133 -5.88 -9.48 12.05
N ILE A 134 -4.98 -8.85 11.32
CA ILE A 134 -3.90 -8.02 11.88
C ILE A 134 -4.29 -6.54 11.97
N GLY A 135 -5.56 -6.21 11.74
CA GLY A 135 -6.09 -4.87 11.89
C GLY A 135 -5.66 -3.88 10.79
N LEU A 136 -5.35 -4.35 9.59
CA LEU A 136 -5.04 -3.47 8.46
C LEU A 136 -6.28 -3.25 7.59
N SER A 137 -6.45 -2.00 7.14
CA SER A 137 -7.54 -1.56 6.28
C SER A 137 -7.01 -1.04 4.94
N ASP A 138 -7.92 -0.66 4.05
CA ASP A 138 -7.61 -0.08 2.74
C ASP A 138 -6.69 1.14 2.83
N GLY A 139 -6.95 2.04 3.77
CA GLY A 139 -6.14 3.25 3.98
C GLY A 139 -4.67 3.00 4.36
N PHE A 140 -4.32 1.78 4.80
CA PHE A 140 -2.94 1.38 5.03
C PHE A 140 -2.20 1.07 3.72
N LEU A 141 -2.90 0.58 2.70
CA LEU A 141 -2.28 0.08 1.47
C LEU A 141 -2.05 1.20 0.45
N THR A 142 -0.94 1.91 0.55
CA THR A 142 -0.52 2.90 -0.47
C THR A 142 -0.10 2.23 -1.79
N SER A 143 0.18 0.92 -1.77
CA SER A 143 0.41 0.08 -2.95
C SER A 143 -0.08 -1.34 -2.72
N TYR A 144 -1.14 -1.74 -3.38
CA TYR A 144 -1.65 -3.12 -3.34
C TYR A 144 -0.64 -4.16 -3.83
N ASN A 145 0.26 -3.79 -4.74
CA ASN A 145 1.27 -4.71 -5.25
C ASN A 145 2.16 -5.30 -4.15
N ALA A 146 2.34 -4.61 -3.03
CA ALA A 146 3.10 -5.12 -1.88
C ALA A 146 2.46 -6.34 -1.21
N THR A 147 1.19 -6.61 -1.44
CA THR A 147 0.52 -7.81 -0.91
C THR A 147 0.78 -9.06 -1.74
N MET A 148 1.20 -8.92 -3.01
CA MET A 148 1.38 -10.06 -3.92
C MET A 148 2.43 -11.07 -3.47
N PRO A 149 3.59 -10.69 -2.89
CA PRO A 149 4.54 -11.66 -2.33
C PRO A 149 3.94 -12.51 -1.20
N ILE A 150 3.02 -11.95 -0.40
CA ILE A 150 2.33 -12.68 0.66
C ILE A 150 1.37 -13.71 0.04
N VAL A 151 0.61 -13.32 -0.98
CA VAL A 151 -0.27 -14.27 -1.72
C VAL A 151 0.56 -15.38 -2.36
N TYR A 152 1.71 -15.04 -2.96
CA TYR A 152 2.61 -16.02 -3.55
C TYR A 152 3.14 -17.02 -2.52
N PHE A 153 3.54 -16.54 -1.33
CA PHE A 153 3.97 -17.40 -0.23
C PHE A 153 2.86 -18.38 0.19
N ILE A 154 1.62 -17.89 0.35
CA ILE A 154 0.46 -18.73 0.69
C ILE A 154 0.21 -19.75 -0.42
N TYR A 155 0.19 -19.33 -1.67
CA TYR A 155 -0.03 -20.18 -2.84
C TYR A 155 1.01 -21.29 -2.94
N LYS A 156 2.26 -21.03 -2.58
CA LYS A 156 3.33 -22.05 -2.49
C LYS A 156 3.21 -22.95 -1.24
N GLY A 157 2.12 -22.86 -0.49
CA GLY A 157 1.80 -23.72 0.65
C GLY A 157 2.28 -23.17 2.00
N GLY A 158 2.70 -21.93 2.06
CA GLY A 158 3.12 -21.26 3.28
C GLY A 158 1.94 -20.97 4.22
N LYS A 159 2.19 -21.08 5.53
CA LYS A 159 1.19 -20.82 6.58
C LYS A 159 1.46 -19.47 7.23
N ILE A 160 0.42 -18.64 7.35
CA ILE A 160 0.51 -17.27 7.87
C ILE A 160 -0.34 -17.02 9.11
N ASN A 161 -0.93 -18.08 9.71
CA ASN A 161 -1.89 -17.94 10.82
C ASN A 161 -1.24 -17.73 12.18
N SER A 162 0.08 -17.95 12.34
CA SER A 162 0.79 -17.72 13.60
C SER A 162 0.98 -16.23 13.87
N GLU A 163 0.94 -15.84 15.15
CA GLU A 163 1.20 -14.44 15.53
C GLU A 163 2.58 -13.94 15.09
N GLY A 164 3.59 -14.83 15.06
CA GLY A 164 4.91 -14.52 14.51
C GLY A 164 4.85 -14.14 13.02
N ALA A 165 4.18 -14.95 12.20
CA ALA A 165 4.03 -14.67 10.78
C ALA A 165 3.22 -13.38 10.53
N LYS A 166 2.15 -13.16 11.28
CA LYS A 166 1.34 -11.94 11.22
C LYS A 166 2.16 -10.69 11.53
N LYS A 167 3.01 -10.75 12.58
CA LYS A 167 3.93 -9.66 12.94
C LYS A 167 4.93 -9.37 11.82
N GLU A 168 5.50 -10.40 11.22
CA GLU A 168 6.45 -10.25 10.11
C GLU A 168 5.77 -9.72 8.83
N ILE A 169 4.54 -10.15 8.53
CA ILE A 169 3.74 -9.60 7.43
C ILE A 169 3.49 -8.10 7.65
N ARG A 170 3.12 -7.68 8.88
CA ARG A 170 2.94 -6.26 9.19
C ARG A 170 4.23 -5.48 8.97
N LYS A 171 5.39 -5.98 9.44
CA LYS A 171 6.69 -5.35 9.19
C LYS A 171 7.01 -5.24 7.70
N PHE A 172 6.86 -6.33 6.95
CA PHE A 172 7.10 -6.37 5.51
C PHE A 172 6.25 -5.34 4.76
N LEU A 173 4.95 -5.27 5.05
CA LEU A 173 4.06 -4.29 4.44
C LEU A 173 4.44 -2.87 4.83
N SER A 174 4.73 -2.62 6.11
CA SER A 174 5.12 -1.28 6.58
C SER A 174 6.39 -0.77 5.89
N ILE A 175 7.42 -1.61 5.78
CA ILE A 175 8.65 -1.26 5.05
C ILE A 175 8.35 -1.02 3.57
N SER A 176 7.57 -1.92 2.96
CA SER A 176 7.20 -1.83 1.54
C SER A 176 6.51 -0.50 1.21
N MET A 177 5.61 -0.05 2.09
CA MET A 177 4.90 1.22 1.95
C MET A 177 5.81 2.41 2.27
N ALA A 178 6.46 2.41 3.45
CA ALA A 178 7.30 3.53 3.89
C ALA A 178 8.45 3.81 2.90
N LYS A 179 9.11 2.78 2.39
CA LYS A 179 10.18 2.91 1.39
C LYS A 179 9.66 2.93 -0.06
N ARG A 180 8.34 2.87 -0.28
CA ARG A 180 7.67 2.85 -1.60
C ARG A 180 8.24 1.80 -2.55
N LEU A 181 8.55 0.59 -2.04
CA LEU A 181 9.27 -0.43 -2.78
C LEU A 181 8.49 -0.96 -3.98
N PHE A 182 7.15 -0.97 -3.90
CA PHE A 182 6.24 -1.42 -4.97
C PHE A 182 5.55 -0.26 -5.71
N GLY A 183 6.06 0.95 -5.61
CA GLY A 183 5.57 2.12 -6.35
C GLY A 183 6.11 2.16 -7.78
N VAL A 184 7.04 3.09 -8.05
CA VAL A 184 7.76 3.16 -9.33
C VAL A 184 8.57 1.87 -9.53
N ALA A 185 8.53 1.30 -10.74
CA ALA A 185 9.18 0.02 -11.09
C ALA A 185 8.63 -1.21 -10.32
N SER A 186 7.31 -1.24 -10.06
CA SER A 186 6.65 -2.35 -9.36
C SER A 186 6.91 -3.73 -9.97
N ASN A 187 7.11 -3.83 -11.28
CA ASN A 187 7.43 -5.09 -11.96
C ASN A 187 8.79 -5.67 -11.52
N ASP A 188 9.78 -4.82 -11.28
CA ASP A 188 11.08 -5.23 -10.76
C ASP A 188 10.93 -5.78 -9.32
N ALA A 189 10.22 -5.07 -8.46
CA ALA A 189 9.94 -5.52 -7.10
C ALA A 189 9.20 -6.86 -7.07
N LEU A 190 8.18 -7.04 -7.91
CA LEU A 190 7.41 -8.28 -7.99
C LEU A 190 8.28 -9.45 -8.49
N ARG A 191 9.11 -9.22 -9.51
CA ARG A 191 10.02 -10.24 -10.05
C ARG A 191 11.05 -10.66 -9.00
N SER A 192 11.69 -9.70 -8.35
CA SER A 192 12.76 -9.95 -7.38
C SER A 192 12.25 -10.62 -6.11
N THR A 193 11.10 -10.17 -5.57
CA THR A 193 10.48 -10.83 -4.40
C THR A 193 9.96 -12.22 -4.72
N ARG A 194 9.40 -12.44 -5.93
CA ARG A 194 9.03 -13.78 -6.38
C ARG A 194 10.24 -14.72 -6.49
N ALA A 195 11.35 -14.25 -7.06
CA ALA A 195 12.57 -15.06 -7.16
C ALA A 195 13.10 -15.45 -5.77
N ALA A 196 13.09 -14.55 -4.79
CA ALA A 196 13.46 -14.87 -3.42
C ALA A 196 12.54 -15.95 -2.82
N LEU A 197 11.22 -15.85 -3.03
CA LEU A 197 10.26 -16.84 -2.56
C LEU A 197 10.34 -18.19 -3.29
N GLN A 198 10.75 -18.21 -4.56
CA GLN A 198 11.00 -19.45 -5.30
C GLN A 198 12.17 -20.25 -4.72
N SER A 199 13.16 -19.57 -4.17
CA SER A 199 14.32 -20.18 -3.51
C SER A 199 14.06 -20.55 -2.04
N TYR A 200 12.89 -20.21 -1.51
CA TYR A 200 12.51 -20.41 -0.11
C TYR A 200 11.51 -21.55 0.03
N ASP A 201 11.74 -22.48 0.96
CA ASP A 201 10.77 -23.56 1.23
C ASP A 201 9.58 -23.02 2.06
N CYS A 202 8.62 -22.42 1.34
CA CYS A 202 7.43 -21.83 1.94
C CYS A 202 6.59 -22.82 2.75
N LYS A 203 6.63 -24.13 2.41
CA LYS A 203 5.84 -25.15 3.11
C LYS A 203 6.37 -25.46 4.51
N LYS A 204 7.69 -25.41 4.66
CA LYS A 204 8.36 -25.79 5.92
C LYS A 204 8.67 -24.60 6.81
N ASN A 205 8.88 -23.43 6.23
CA ASN A 205 9.37 -22.27 6.95
C ASN A 205 8.31 -21.17 7.05
N PRO A 206 8.29 -20.37 8.13
CA PRO A 206 7.35 -19.25 8.30
C PRO A 206 7.67 -18.09 7.36
N PHE A 207 6.68 -17.23 7.11
CA PHE A 207 6.94 -15.94 6.47
C PHE A 207 7.74 -15.06 7.41
N VAL A 208 8.92 -14.62 7.00
CA VAL A 208 9.81 -13.72 7.72
C VAL A 208 10.40 -12.67 6.79
N LEU A 209 10.61 -11.46 7.31
CA LEU A 209 11.14 -10.35 6.50
C LEU A 209 12.51 -10.68 5.87
N SER A 210 13.34 -11.45 6.56
CA SER A 210 14.68 -11.83 6.10
C SER A 210 14.72 -12.65 4.80
N ILE A 211 13.58 -13.16 4.31
CA ILE A 211 13.47 -13.76 2.97
C ILE A 211 13.97 -12.76 1.89
N PHE A 212 13.80 -11.47 2.17
CA PHE A 212 14.08 -10.39 1.22
C PHE A 212 15.38 -9.62 1.50
N ASP A 213 16.22 -10.08 2.44
CA ASP A 213 17.47 -9.37 2.84
C ASP A 213 18.46 -9.21 1.68
N SER A 214 18.49 -10.18 0.76
CA SER A 214 19.35 -10.14 -0.44
C SER A 214 18.71 -9.41 -1.64
N VAL A 215 17.45 -8.99 -1.51
CA VAL A 215 16.74 -8.35 -2.63
C VAL A 215 17.16 -6.89 -2.72
N THR A 216 17.78 -6.55 -3.86
CA THR A 216 18.07 -5.17 -4.24
C THR A 216 17.22 -4.81 -5.46
N LEU A 217 16.47 -3.73 -5.34
CA LEU A 217 15.58 -3.20 -6.38
C LEU A 217 16.25 -2.06 -7.14
N THR A 218 15.67 -1.70 -8.28
CA THR A 218 16.10 -0.54 -9.07
C THR A 218 16.28 0.69 -8.19
N GLY A 219 17.44 1.37 -8.33
CA GLY A 219 17.80 2.53 -7.50
C GLY A 219 18.34 2.14 -6.11
N ASN A 220 18.91 0.94 -5.97
CA ASN A 220 19.51 0.42 -4.73
C ASN A 220 18.58 0.35 -3.53
N ARG A 221 17.26 0.27 -3.77
CA ARG A 221 16.25 0.14 -2.72
C ARG A 221 16.22 -1.29 -2.19
N THR A 222 16.17 -1.44 -0.89
CA THR A 222 16.17 -2.74 -0.20
C THR A 222 15.06 -2.81 0.85
N PHE A 223 14.75 -4.04 1.30
CA PHE A 223 13.84 -4.28 2.41
C PHE A 223 14.49 -4.09 3.79
N LYS A 224 15.81 -3.88 3.83
CA LYS A 224 16.53 -3.58 5.07
C LYS A 224 16.18 -2.16 5.52
N VAL A 225 15.91 -2.01 6.81
CA VAL A 225 15.74 -0.70 7.46
C VAL A 225 17.03 -0.34 8.17
N GLU A 226 17.50 0.87 7.96
CA GLU A 226 18.69 1.45 8.60
C GLU A 226 18.27 2.60 9.54
N GLU A 227 19.17 3.03 10.41
CA GLU A 227 18.89 4.16 11.32
C GLU A 227 18.54 5.42 10.56
N THR A 228 19.20 5.65 9.42
CA THR A 228 18.92 6.77 8.53
C THR A 228 17.49 6.76 7.94
N ASP A 229 16.91 5.59 7.68
CA ASP A 229 15.51 5.48 7.27
C ASP A 229 14.58 5.95 8.40
N ILE A 230 14.87 5.52 9.65
CA ILE A 230 14.07 5.90 10.83
C ILE A 230 14.16 7.40 11.06
N ASP A 231 15.37 7.96 11.05
CA ASP A 231 15.58 9.40 11.22
C ASP A 231 14.86 10.19 10.12
N TYR A 232 14.93 9.74 8.87
CA TYR A 232 14.19 10.34 7.76
C TYR A 232 12.67 10.33 8.00
N TRP A 233 12.09 9.21 8.48
CA TRP A 233 10.66 9.15 8.75
C TRP A 233 10.23 10.08 9.87
N LEU A 234 11.02 10.17 10.95
CA LEU A 234 10.75 11.03 12.10
C LEU A 234 10.80 12.51 11.76
N ASP A 235 11.69 12.90 10.84
CA ASP A 235 11.97 14.29 10.51
C ASP A 235 11.25 14.80 9.25
N ASN A 236 10.64 13.90 8.45
CA ASN A 236 10.04 14.26 7.18
C ASN A 236 8.60 13.75 6.97
N TYR A 237 8.16 12.74 7.72
CA TYR A 237 6.80 12.22 7.55
C TYR A 237 5.81 13.04 8.35
N THR A 238 5.03 13.84 7.62
CA THR A 238 3.91 14.60 8.17
C THR A 238 2.64 13.75 8.21
N ILE A 239 1.60 14.26 8.89
CA ILE A 239 0.28 13.62 8.93
C ILE A 239 -0.15 13.16 7.53
N GLY A 240 -0.54 11.90 7.41
CA GLY A 240 -0.89 11.28 6.14
C GLY A 240 -0.58 9.78 6.07
N PRO A 241 -0.70 9.16 4.88
CA PRO A 241 -0.57 7.71 4.72
C PRO A 241 0.75 7.12 5.21
N ASN A 242 1.87 7.79 4.95
CA ASN A 242 3.18 7.30 5.38
C ASN A 242 3.32 7.29 6.91
N THR A 243 2.87 8.36 7.58
CA THR A 243 2.86 8.45 9.05
C THR A 243 1.89 7.43 9.65
N TYR A 244 0.71 7.23 9.03
CA TYR A 244 -0.23 6.20 9.44
C TYR A 244 0.43 4.80 9.48
N ILE A 245 1.21 4.48 8.46
CA ILE A 245 1.95 3.22 8.36
C ILE A 245 2.94 3.06 9.53
N ILE A 246 3.74 4.08 9.82
CA ILE A 246 4.72 4.01 10.92
C ILE A 246 4.03 3.97 12.28
N LEU A 247 2.98 4.77 12.47
CA LEU A 247 2.15 4.70 13.69
C LEU A 247 1.58 3.30 13.89
N SER A 248 1.14 2.61 12.83
CA SER A 248 0.59 1.26 12.94
C SER A 248 1.59 0.24 13.51
N LEU A 249 2.90 0.43 13.28
CA LEU A 249 3.95 -0.38 13.91
C LEU A 249 4.09 -0.09 15.41
N LEU A 250 3.96 1.19 15.77
CA LEU A 250 4.06 1.66 17.16
C LEU A 250 2.84 1.24 17.99
N TYR A 251 1.70 0.98 17.35
CA TYR A 251 0.44 0.59 17.98
C TYR A 251 -0.05 -0.81 17.50
N PRO A 252 0.71 -1.88 17.74
CA PRO A 252 0.44 -3.19 17.12
C PRO A 252 -0.84 -3.87 17.60
N THR A 253 -1.43 -3.42 18.71
CA THR A 253 -2.65 -4.00 19.31
C THR A 253 -3.94 -3.33 18.82
N LEU A 254 -3.85 -2.19 18.14
CA LEU A 254 -5.03 -1.50 17.63
C LEU A 254 -5.64 -2.25 16.44
N LYS A 255 -6.97 -2.34 16.46
CA LYS A 255 -7.77 -2.99 15.42
C LYS A 255 -8.16 -1.97 14.34
N LEU A 256 -7.16 -1.52 13.59
CA LEU A 256 -7.31 -0.46 12.57
C LEU A 256 -8.30 -0.79 11.45
N SER A 257 -8.75 -2.05 11.35
CA SER A 257 -9.77 -2.51 10.39
C SER A 257 -11.19 -2.62 10.98
N GLN A 258 -11.36 -2.34 12.27
CA GLN A 258 -12.65 -2.47 12.97
C GLN A 258 -13.11 -1.18 13.62
N GLU A 259 -12.19 -0.27 13.90
CA GLU A 259 -12.43 0.98 14.59
C GLU A 259 -11.77 2.11 13.81
N SER A 260 -12.42 3.26 13.77
CA SER A 260 -11.89 4.44 13.10
C SER A 260 -10.83 5.11 13.98
N PHE A 261 -9.57 5.03 13.58
CA PHE A 261 -8.47 5.71 14.24
C PHE A 261 -8.02 6.93 13.42
N HIS A 262 -7.81 8.02 14.11
CA HIS A 262 -7.33 9.27 13.54
C HIS A 262 -5.87 9.51 13.95
N GLN A 263 -5.10 10.06 13.02
CA GLN A 263 -3.79 10.64 13.33
C GLN A 263 -4.03 11.96 14.04
N ASP A 264 -3.91 11.96 15.36
CA ASP A 264 -4.15 13.13 16.20
C ASP A 264 -2.83 13.78 16.62
N HIS A 265 -2.86 15.10 16.84
CA HIS A 265 -1.72 15.87 17.32
C HIS A 265 -1.65 15.83 18.87
N CYS A 266 -0.54 15.40 19.44
CA CYS A 266 -0.34 15.44 20.90
C CYS A 266 -0.52 16.87 21.43
N HIS A 267 0.28 17.81 20.98
CA HIS A 267 -0.03 19.24 21.10
C HIS A 267 -0.95 19.64 19.95
N PRO A 268 -2.17 20.12 20.22
CA PRO A 268 -3.18 20.38 19.20
C PRO A 268 -2.69 21.29 18.08
N HIS A 269 -3.09 21.00 16.86
CA HIS A 269 -2.70 21.79 15.69
C HIS A 269 -2.96 23.29 15.85
N VAL A 270 -4.13 23.65 16.39
CA VAL A 270 -4.54 25.04 16.61
C VAL A 270 -3.66 25.81 17.60
N SER A 271 -2.91 25.10 18.45
CA SER A 271 -1.97 25.76 19.39
C SER A 271 -0.80 26.43 18.68
N PHE A 272 -0.53 26.03 17.43
CA PHE A 272 0.53 26.59 16.59
C PHE A 272 0.04 27.62 15.57
N ASP A 273 -1.22 28.03 15.65
CA ASP A 273 -1.74 29.11 14.83
C ASP A 273 -1.18 30.48 15.31
N ASP A 274 -1.18 31.45 14.43
CA ASP A 274 -0.49 32.72 14.65
C ASP A 274 -0.80 33.41 16.01
N LYS A 275 -2.06 33.43 16.44
CA LYS A 275 -2.45 34.09 17.69
C LYS A 275 -1.92 33.38 18.95
N PRO A 276 -2.14 32.05 19.14
CA PRO A 276 -1.61 31.33 20.29
C PRO A 276 -0.09 31.37 20.38
N ILE A 277 0.60 31.10 19.23
CA ILE A 277 2.05 30.97 19.21
C ILE A 277 2.76 32.33 19.41
N SER A 278 2.18 33.46 18.91
CA SER A 278 2.74 34.78 19.05
C SER A 278 2.76 35.27 20.53
N SER A 279 1.85 34.75 21.35
CA SER A 279 1.81 35.06 22.78
C SER A 279 3.00 34.51 23.57
N LEU A 280 3.75 33.57 22.98
CA LEU A 280 4.93 32.94 23.59
C LEU A 280 6.22 33.78 23.44
N GLY A 281 6.21 34.85 22.65
CA GLY A 281 7.38 35.70 22.41
C GLY A 281 8.53 35.03 21.69
N LEU A 282 8.24 34.00 20.87
CA LEU A 282 9.22 33.25 20.09
C LEU A 282 9.71 34.05 18.88
N SER A 283 10.92 33.73 18.38
CA SER A 283 11.40 34.26 17.11
C SER A 283 10.56 33.73 15.93
N GLU A 284 10.48 34.49 14.83
CA GLU A 284 9.77 34.05 13.63
C GLU A 284 10.33 32.72 13.06
N GLU A 285 11.63 32.49 13.20
CA GLU A 285 12.29 31.24 12.79
C GLU A 285 11.78 30.05 13.61
N THR A 286 11.73 30.18 14.94
CA THR A 286 11.21 29.16 15.85
C THR A 286 9.72 28.92 15.58
N VAL A 287 8.94 29.96 15.31
CA VAL A 287 7.52 29.81 14.96
C VAL A 287 7.35 28.95 13.70
N ARG A 288 8.10 29.23 12.62
CA ARG A 288 8.07 28.44 11.38
C ARG A 288 8.50 27.00 11.62
N GLU A 289 9.55 26.80 12.39
CA GLU A 289 10.02 25.44 12.75
C GLU A 289 8.95 24.66 13.52
N TRP A 290 8.31 25.26 14.52
CA TRP A 290 7.26 24.61 15.30
C TRP A 290 6.00 24.33 14.46
N GLN A 291 5.63 25.23 13.57
CA GLN A 291 4.54 25.00 12.61
C GLN A 291 4.83 23.86 11.64
N TYR A 292 6.09 23.60 11.31
CA TYR A 292 6.49 22.39 10.57
C TYR A 292 6.46 21.16 11.47
N LYS A 293 7.13 21.19 12.61
CA LYS A 293 7.24 20.09 13.58
C LYS A 293 5.89 19.59 14.08
N ARG A 294 4.88 20.46 14.18
CA ARG A 294 3.54 20.09 14.68
C ARG A 294 2.95 18.90 13.92
N ASN A 295 3.23 18.78 12.62
CA ASN A 295 2.70 17.75 11.75
C ASN A 295 3.60 16.51 11.64
N LEU A 296 4.79 16.52 12.23
CA LEU A 296 5.72 15.40 12.18
C LEU A 296 5.33 14.30 13.18
N LEU A 297 5.74 13.08 12.86
CA LEU A 297 5.44 11.87 13.62
C LEU A 297 5.66 12.01 15.14
N PRO A 298 6.72 12.68 15.65
CA PRO A 298 6.90 12.86 17.09
C PRO A 298 5.79 13.65 17.79
N ASN A 299 5.00 14.46 17.09
CA ASN A 299 3.83 15.13 17.66
C ASN A 299 2.51 14.41 17.33
N LEU A 300 2.54 13.22 16.73
CA LEU A 300 1.35 12.50 16.30
C LEU A 300 1.14 11.21 17.10
N GLN A 301 -0.12 10.80 17.21
CA GLN A 301 -0.57 9.57 17.83
C GLN A 301 -1.79 9.01 17.11
N PHE A 302 -2.20 7.77 17.43
CA PHE A 302 -3.53 7.29 17.11
C PHE A 302 -4.47 7.54 18.27
N LEU A 303 -5.64 8.12 17.97
CA LEU A 303 -6.79 8.17 18.85
C LEU A 303 -8.01 7.57 18.14
N GLU A 304 -8.85 6.86 18.88
CA GLU A 304 -10.17 6.46 18.42
C GLU A 304 -11.04 7.68 18.13
N GLY A 305 -12.00 7.58 17.20
CA GLY A 305 -12.81 8.71 16.74
C GLY A 305 -13.46 9.50 17.88
N ARG A 306 -14.03 8.81 18.88
CA ARG A 306 -14.66 9.44 20.05
C ARG A 306 -13.65 10.14 20.97
N GLU A 307 -12.50 9.52 21.20
CA GLU A 307 -11.42 10.13 21.99
C GLU A 307 -10.87 11.37 21.28
N ASN A 308 -10.71 11.30 19.96
CA ASN A 308 -10.26 12.41 19.14
C ASN A 308 -11.23 13.60 19.17
N GLU A 309 -12.53 13.33 19.07
CA GLU A 309 -13.58 14.36 19.22
C GLU A 309 -13.56 15.00 20.62
N SER A 310 -13.38 14.17 21.66
CA SER A 310 -13.28 14.65 23.06
C SER A 310 -12.05 15.51 23.28
N LYS A 311 -10.89 15.08 22.76
CA LYS A 311 -9.63 15.82 22.87
C LYS A 311 -9.70 17.16 22.12
N ASN A 312 -10.17 17.16 20.88
CA ASN A 312 -10.30 18.34 20.02
C ASN A 312 -9.08 19.29 20.16
N LYS A 313 -9.28 20.49 20.68
CA LYS A 313 -8.26 21.53 20.89
C LYS A 313 -7.69 21.60 22.33
N THR A 314 -8.00 20.62 23.17
CA THR A 314 -7.55 20.60 24.56
C THR A 314 -6.02 20.54 24.62
N PRO A 315 -5.34 21.48 25.34
CA PRO A 315 -3.90 21.43 25.48
C PRO A 315 -3.41 20.09 26.05
N LEU A 316 -2.24 19.63 25.62
CA LEU A 316 -1.70 18.33 26.03
C LEU A 316 -1.61 18.18 27.55
N LYS A 317 -1.17 19.23 28.24
CA LYS A 317 -1.08 19.24 29.71
C LYS A 317 -2.44 18.98 30.37
N ASP A 318 -3.47 19.65 29.91
CA ASP A 318 -4.82 19.52 30.46
C ASP A 318 -5.40 18.12 30.13
N TRP A 319 -5.22 17.66 28.89
CA TRP A 319 -5.64 16.33 28.47
C TRP A 319 -5.05 15.22 29.35
N ILE A 320 -3.75 15.31 29.69
CA ILE A 320 -3.09 14.36 30.58
C ILE A 320 -3.57 14.54 32.03
N ALA A 321 -3.80 15.78 32.50
CA ALA A 321 -4.32 16.06 33.84
C ALA A 321 -5.73 15.47 34.05
N ASP A 322 -6.55 15.39 33.00
CA ASP A 322 -7.88 14.77 33.00
C ASP A 322 -7.85 13.24 33.06
N GLY A 323 -6.65 12.63 33.22
CA GLY A 323 -6.47 11.19 33.38
C GLY A 323 -6.26 10.43 32.06
N ASN A 324 -6.16 11.13 30.94
CA ASN A 324 -5.85 10.51 29.66
C ASN A 324 -4.36 10.19 29.51
N THR A 325 -4.01 9.37 28.53
CA THR A 325 -2.61 8.98 28.30
C THR A 325 -2.24 9.09 26.83
N ILE A 326 -0.98 9.34 26.54
CA ILE A 326 -0.40 9.21 25.21
C ILE A 326 0.72 8.17 25.23
N LYS A 327 0.83 7.40 24.17
CA LYS A 327 1.94 6.47 24.02
C LYS A 327 3.25 7.22 23.80
N PHE A 328 4.34 6.74 24.40
CA PHE A 328 5.65 7.41 24.38
C PHE A 328 5.61 8.83 25.00
N LEU A 329 4.88 9.00 26.10
CA LEU A 329 4.94 10.22 26.90
C LEU A 329 6.33 10.35 27.56
N PRO A 330 7.10 11.41 27.27
CA PRO A 330 8.39 11.60 27.93
C PRO A 330 8.21 11.86 29.43
N SER A 331 8.96 11.16 30.29
CA SER A 331 8.93 11.34 31.73
C SER A 331 9.75 12.57 32.13
N GLY A 332 9.25 13.34 33.11
CA GLY A 332 9.96 14.51 33.65
C GLY A 332 10.05 15.72 32.71
N VAL A 333 9.28 15.72 31.62
CA VAL A 333 9.25 16.81 30.66
C VAL A 333 7.97 17.63 30.86
N SER A 334 8.08 18.96 30.78
CA SER A 334 6.93 19.86 30.78
C SER A 334 6.04 19.62 29.54
N LEU A 335 4.72 19.58 29.75
CA LEU A 335 3.72 19.44 28.69
C LEU A 335 3.08 20.78 28.29
N GLU A 336 3.66 21.88 28.74
CA GLU A 336 3.27 23.24 28.32
C GLU A 336 3.73 23.47 26.86
N LEU A 337 2.94 24.21 26.08
CA LEU A 337 3.30 24.52 24.70
C LEU A 337 4.65 25.26 24.58
N LYS A 338 4.98 26.14 25.54
CA LYS A 338 6.26 26.86 25.54
C LYS A 338 7.49 25.98 25.58
N ASP A 339 7.34 24.71 26.03
CA ASP A 339 8.41 23.70 26.18
C ASP A 339 8.32 22.66 25.06
N PHE A 340 7.61 22.96 23.96
CA PHE A 340 7.35 22.03 22.85
C PHE A 340 8.60 21.38 22.26
N ASP A 341 9.70 22.13 22.09
CA ASP A 341 10.94 21.57 21.54
C ASP A 341 11.53 20.45 22.41
N VAL A 342 11.47 20.62 23.74
CA VAL A 342 11.94 19.60 24.70
C VAL A 342 11.03 18.38 24.61
N PHE A 343 9.72 18.57 24.65
CA PHE A 343 8.75 17.48 24.47
C PHE A 343 8.97 16.72 23.17
N PHE A 344 9.05 17.46 22.04
CA PHE A 344 9.24 16.88 20.71
C PHE A 344 10.52 16.06 20.63
N THR A 345 11.64 16.62 21.13
CA THR A 345 12.95 15.96 21.09
C THR A 345 12.98 14.68 21.92
N GLU A 346 12.48 14.71 23.14
CA GLU A 346 12.48 13.53 24.00
C GLU A 346 11.50 12.46 23.49
N ARG A 347 10.34 12.86 23.01
CA ARG A 347 9.40 11.90 22.37
C ARG A 347 9.96 11.28 21.10
N ARG A 348 10.69 12.08 20.28
CA ARG A 348 11.40 11.58 19.10
C ARG A 348 12.41 10.48 19.47
N LYS A 349 13.17 10.66 20.56
CA LYS A 349 14.11 9.66 21.06
C LYS A 349 13.40 8.35 21.45
N LEU A 350 12.29 8.44 22.18
CA LEU A 350 11.50 7.27 22.58
C LEU A 350 10.96 6.51 21.39
N ILE A 351 10.38 7.20 20.42
CA ILE A 351 9.84 6.59 19.19
C ILE A 351 10.96 5.98 18.35
N ARG A 352 12.10 6.69 18.21
CA ARG A 352 13.30 6.18 17.52
C ARG A 352 13.80 4.87 18.13
N GLY A 353 13.95 4.84 19.45
CA GLY A 353 14.37 3.65 20.17
C GLY A 353 13.43 2.46 19.97
N GLU A 354 12.12 2.69 19.96
CA GLU A 354 11.13 1.64 19.70
C GLU A 354 11.19 1.14 18.25
N LEU A 355 11.35 2.02 17.27
CA LEU A 355 11.49 1.60 15.86
C LEU A 355 12.78 0.80 15.65
N ILE A 356 13.90 1.20 16.24
CA ILE A 356 15.16 0.43 16.24
C ILE A 356 14.91 -0.98 16.80
N ARG A 357 14.18 -1.08 17.92
CA ARG A 357 13.82 -2.37 18.55
C ARG A 357 12.90 -3.21 17.66
N ILE A 358 11.90 -2.60 17.03
CA ILE A 358 10.95 -3.28 16.12
C ILE A 358 11.70 -3.91 14.95
N PHE A 359 12.66 -3.19 14.36
CA PHE A 359 13.42 -3.63 13.20
C PHE A 359 14.70 -4.39 13.54
N ASN A 360 15.02 -4.58 14.83
CA ASN A 360 16.23 -5.26 15.33
C ASN A 360 17.52 -4.65 14.74
N ILE A 361 17.57 -3.34 14.63
CA ILE A 361 18.76 -2.64 14.12
C ILE A 361 19.86 -2.71 15.18
N LYS A 362 21.03 -3.19 14.79
CA LYS A 362 22.21 -3.13 15.66
C LYS A 362 22.73 -1.70 15.66
N ILE A 363 22.68 -1.04 16.81
CA ILE A 363 23.30 0.27 16.98
C ILE A 363 24.83 0.05 16.93
N THR A 364 25.46 0.60 15.93
CA THR A 364 26.92 0.69 15.89
C THR A 364 27.29 1.82 16.86
N THR A 365 27.68 1.48 18.08
CA THR A 365 28.36 2.45 18.96
C THR A 365 29.71 2.73 18.35
N GLU A 366 29.88 3.93 17.74
CA GLU A 366 31.19 4.48 17.44
C GLU A 366 31.97 4.76 18.72
#